data_5bba1ddc233e81388b744e01b310b381
#
_entry.id   5bba1ddc233e81388b744e01b310b381
#
_cell.length_a   1.000
_cell.length_b   1.000
_cell.length_c   1.000
_cell.angle_alpha   90.00
_cell.angle_beta   90.00
_cell.angle_gamma   90.00
#
_symmetry.space_group_name_H-M   'P 1'
#
loop_
_entity.id
_entity.type
_entity.pdbx_description
1 polymer ?
#
loop_
_entity_poly.entity_id
_entity_poly.type
_entity_poly.pdbx_seq_one_letter_code
_entity_poly.pdbx_strand_id
1 'polypeptide(L)'
;LELEGYSVNYSVANMADFGLPQARRRLVLVASRGFHVALPTRRKPIGWYEAITHLIPLMPDSQLLLKQQQALEKFLAGNAPTPLLIERVGGRSQSKYKPGHLPCNTILRSHFTDHKGCNRNKFADIWLPDGTVKSLSIQGAAILQGFPSWYEFPLETATAGSIIGYSVPPSFATQLFISAQSKLLGVTV
;
A
#
# COMPACT_ATOMS: atom_id res chain seq x y z
N LEU A 1 23.35 -6.66 -19.97
CA LEU A 1 23.11 -7.89 -19.17
C LEU A 1 22.97 -9.12 -20.07
N GLU A 2 22.15 -9.08 -21.12
CA GLU A 2 21.99 -10.23 -22.03
C GLU A 2 23.29 -10.60 -22.74
N LEU A 3 24.09 -9.61 -23.18
CA LEU A 3 25.43 -9.81 -23.76
C LEU A 3 26.40 -10.49 -22.78
N GLU A 4 26.14 -10.39 -21.49
CA GLU A 4 26.94 -11.04 -20.43
C GLU A 4 26.37 -12.41 -20.02
N GLY A 5 25.44 -12.96 -20.77
CA GLY A 5 24.87 -14.30 -20.57
C GLY A 5 23.78 -14.32 -19.45
N TYR A 6 23.14 -13.20 -19.18
CA TYR A 6 21.97 -13.16 -18.28
C TYR A 6 20.67 -13.32 -19.07
N SER A 7 19.76 -14.12 -18.55
CA SER A 7 18.34 -14.09 -18.92
C SER A 7 17.68 -12.94 -18.19
N VAL A 8 17.08 -12.00 -18.90
CA VAL A 8 16.47 -10.79 -18.33
C VAL A 8 14.96 -10.84 -18.51
N ASN A 9 14.23 -10.61 -17.42
CA ASN A 9 12.79 -10.43 -17.41
C ASN A 9 12.45 -9.12 -16.70
N TYR A 10 11.66 -8.24 -17.33
CA TYR A 10 11.27 -6.99 -16.72
C TYR A 10 9.82 -6.61 -17.09
N SER A 11 9.16 -5.92 -16.19
CA SER A 11 7.80 -5.42 -16.39
C SER A 11 7.50 -4.28 -15.44
N VAL A 12 6.58 -3.39 -15.86
CA VAL A 12 5.95 -2.45 -14.94
C VAL A 12 4.79 -3.17 -14.25
N ALA A 13 5.05 -3.67 -13.04
CA ALA A 13 4.09 -4.42 -12.25
C ALA A 13 3.28 -3.49 -11.33
N ASN A 14 1.96 -3.69 -11.28
CA ASN A 14 1.11 -3.11 -10.23
C ASN A 14 0.98 -4.14 -9.11
N MET A 15 1.44 -3.80 -7.91
CA MET A 15 1.47 -4.73 -6.77
C MET A 15 0.08 -5.23 -6.37
N ALA A 16 -0.98 -4.48 -6.67
CA ALA A 16 -2.34 -4.95 -6.48
C ALA A 16 -2.65 -6.24 -7.26
N ASP A 17 -2.06 -6.42 -8.43
CA ASP A 17 -2.23 -7.62 -9.26
C ASP A 17 -1.53 -8.86 -8.68
N PHE A 18 -0.81 -8.70 -7.58
CA PHE A 18 -0.10 -9.76 -6.86
C PHE A 18 -0.61 -9.95 -5.43
N GLY A 19 -1.85 -9.49 -5.17
CA GLY A 19 -2.52 -9.67 -3.89
C GLY A 19 -2.19 -8.62 -2.82
N LEU A 20 -1.56 -7.49 -3.21
CA LEU A 20 -1.37 -6.38 -2.29
C LEU A 20 -2.64 -5.50 -2.28
N PRO A 21 -3.15 -5.07 -1.11
CA PRO A 21 -4.31 -4.16 -1.04
C PRO A 21 -3.91 -2.70 -1.35
N GLN A 22 -2.92 -2.51 -2.22
CA GLN A 22 -2.38 -1.21 -2.63
C GLN A 22 -2.04 -1.17 -4.12
N ALA A 23 -2.53 -0.16 -4.82
CA ALA A 23 -2.16 0.14 -6.19
C ALA A 23 -0.78 0.82 -6.22
N ARG A 24 0.28 0.02 -6.39
CA ARG A 24 1.68 0.48 -6.40
C ARG A 24 2.39 -0.03 -7.66
N ARG A 25 2.61 0.85 -8.61
CA ARG A 25 3.31 0.50 -9.85
C ARG A 25 4.82 0.66 -9.68
N ARG A 26 5.56 -0.38 -10.04
CA ARG A 26 7.03 -0.38 -10.01
C ARG A 26 7.58 -1.11 -11.23
N LEU A 27 8.71 -0.63 -11.74
CA LEU A 27 9.52 -1.42 -12.64
C LEU A 27 10.16 -2.54 -11.81
N VAL A 28 9.92 -3.77 -12.22
CA VAL A 28 10.56 -4.96 -11.66
C VAL A 28 11.45 -5.55 -12.76
N LEU A 29 12.72 -5.74 -12.46
CA LEU A 29 13.69 -6.36 -13.34
C LEU A 29 14.33 -7.52 -12.59
N VAL A 30 14.35 -8.68 -13.23
CA VAL A 30 15.03 -9.89 -12.74
C VAL A 30 16.02 -10.32 -13.79
N ALA A 31 17.28 -10.44 -13.40
CA ALA A 31 18.35 -10.96 -14.26
C ALA A 31 18.96 -12.18 -13.57
N SER A 32 19.01 -13.31 -14.26
CA SER A 32 19.55 -14.57 -13.75
C SER A 32 20.48 -15.21 -14.77
N ARG A 33 21.52 -15.89 -14.31
CA ARG A 33 22.47 -16.59 -15.17
C ARG A 33 22.12 -18.07 -15.22
N GLY A 34 21.97 -18.62 -16.44
CA GLY A 34 21.72 -20.03 -16.63
C GLY A 34 20.27 -20.50 -16.56
N PHE A 35 19.33 -19.65 -16.13
CA PHE A 35 17.91 -19.98 -16.08
C PHE A 35 17.04 -18.71 -16.18
N HIS A 36 15.75 -18.90 -16.52
CA HIS A 36 14.79 -17.79 -16.59
C HIS A 36 13.90 -17.78 -15.34
N VAL A 37 13.78 -16.61 -14.70
CA VAL A 37 12.86 -16.37 -13.58
C VAL A 37 11.64 -15.58 -14.05
N ALA A 38 10.48 -16.21 -13.99
CA ALA A 38 9.21 -15.52 -14.25
C ALA A 38 8.81 -14.61 -13.08
N LEU A 39 8.05 -13.56 -13.37
CA LEU A 39 7.35 -12.81 -12.32
C LEU A 39 6.31 -13.71 -11.65
N PRO A 40 5.95 -13.42 -10.37
CA PRO A 40 4.93 -14.18 -9.66
C PRO A 40 3.59 -14.21 -10.41
N THR A 41 2.78 -15.22 -10.14
CA THR A 41 1.44 -15.35 -10.72
C THR A 41 0.54 -14.21 -10.23
N ARG A 42 -0.19 -13.60 -11.15
CA ARG A 42 -1.16 -12.56 -10.83
C ARG A 42 -2.32 -13.12 -10.02
N ARG A 43 -2.83 -12.29 -9.11
CA ARG A 43 -3.96 -12.59 -8.22
C ARG A 43 -5.02 -11.50 -8.35
N LYS A 44 -6.24 -11.82 -7.97
CA LYS A 44 -7.32 -10.82 -7.88
C LYS A 44 -6.92 -9.73 -6.87
N PRO A 45 -7.07 -8.44 -7.20
CA PRO A 45 -6.83 -7.36 -6.26
C PRO A 45 -7.72 -7.46 -5.02
N ILE A 46 -7.16 -7.11 -3.87
CA ILE A 46 -7.85 -7.08 -2.57
C ILE A 46 -8.18 -5.63 -2.22
N GLY A 47 -9.38 -5.39 -1.67
CA GLY A 47 -9.77 -4.08 -1.17
C GLY A 47 -9.00 -3.70 0.10
N TRP A 48 -8.70 -2.41 0.26
CA TRP A 48 -7.99 -1.94 1.44
C TRP A 48 -8.78 -2.20 2.74
N TYR A 49 -10.11 -2.09 2.67
CA TYR A 49 -10.96 -2.27 3.84
C TYR A 49 -10.94 -3.72 4.35
N GLU A 50 -11.05 -4.68 3.44
CA GLU A 50 -10.95 -6.11 3.76
C GLU A 50 -9.64 -6.42 4.49
N ALA A 51 -8.54 -5.85 4.02
CA ALA A 51 -7.21 -6.13 4.57
C ALA A 51 -7.00 -5.63 6.01
N ILE A 52 -7.63 -4.51 6.41
CA ILE A 52 -7.37 -3.87 7.71
C ILE A 52 -8.62 -3.70 8.58
N THR A 53 -9.78 -4.22 8.16
CA THR A 53 -11.06 -4.03 8.89
C THR A 53 -10.97 -4.43 10.36
N HIS A 54 -10.23 -5.50 10.68
CA HIS A 54 -10.02 -6.00 12.04
C HIS A 54 -9.23 -5.03 12.94
N LEU A 55 -8.46 -4.10 12.37
CA LEU A 55 -7.70 -3.10 13.12
C LEU A 55 -8.46 -1.79 13.30
N ILE A 56 -9.46 -1.51 12.49
CA ILE A 56 -10.16 -0.22 12.48
C ILE A 56 -10.73 0.14 13.86
N PRO A 57 -11.37 -0.76 14.62
CA PRO A 57 -11.88 -0.45 15.96
C PRO A 57 -10.78 -0.01 16.94
N LEU A 58 -9.54 -0.47 16.74
CA LEU A 58 -8.39 -0.16 17.59
C LEU A 58 -7.66 1.12 17.17
N MET A 59 -8.00 1.69 16.02
CA MET A 59 -7.37 2.90 15.52
C MET A 59 -7.86 4.13 16.28
N PRO A 60 -7.02 5.17 16.43
CA PRO A 60 -7.41 6.41 17.09
C PRO A 60 -8.58 7.09 16.37
N ASP A 61 -9.48 7.69 17.14
CA ASP A 61 -10.52 8.56 16.60
C ASP A 61 -9.90 9.77 15.89
N SER A 62 -10.58 10.25 14.88
CA SER A 62 -10.13 11.35 14.06
C SER A 62 -11.29 12.27 13.67
N GLN A 63 -10.94 13.39 13.07
CA GLN A 63 -11.89 14.34 12.50
C GLN A 63 -11.42 14.74 11.10
N LEU A 64 -12.36 14.82 10.19
CA LEU A 64 -12.09 15.30 8.84
C LEU A 64 -11.86 16.82 8.86
N LEU A 65 -10.90 17.26 8.07
CA LEU A 65 -10.71 18.68 7.80
C LEU A 65 -11.91 19.22 7.00
N LEU A 66 -12.23 20.51 7.13
CA LEU A 66 -13.36 21.15 6.43
C LEU A 66 -13.37 20.83 4.93
N LYS A 67 -12.21 20.90 4.26
CA LYS A 67 -12.10 20.56 2.82
C LYS A 67 -12.37 19.08 2.54
N GLN A 68 -12.05 18.19 3.47
CA GLN A 68 -12.37 16.76 3.34
C GLN A 68 -13.87 16.54 3.53
N GLN A 69 -14.50 17.20 4.49
CA GLN A 69 -15.96 17.11 4.69
C GLN A 69 -16.72 17.56 3.45
N GLN A 70 -16.43 18.74 2.91
CA GLN A 70 -17.04 19.27 1.69
C GLN A 70 -16.90 18.36 0.47
N ALA A 71 -15.72 17.73 0.34
CA ALA A 71 -15.48 16.81 -0.76
C ALA A 71 -16.15 15.44 -0.51
N LEU A 72 -16.26 15.00 0.74
CA LEU A 72 -17.03 13.81 1.13
C LEU A 72 -18.52 13.98 0.80
N GLU A 73 -19.13 15.11 1.15
CA GLU A 73 -20.52 15.43 0.84
C GLU A 73 -20.79 15.33 -0.68
N LYS A 74 -19.89 15.91 -1.50
CA LYS A 74 -19.98 15.80 -2.96
C LYS A 74 -19.86 14.36 -3.46
N PHE A 75 -18.98 13.57 -2.85
CA PHE A 75 -18.82 12.17 -3.21
C PHE A 75 -20.09 11.37 -2.87
N LEU A 76 -20.65 11.56 -1.68
CA LEU A 76 -21.83 10.85 -1.20
C LEU A 76 -23.10 11.24 -1.96
N ALA A 77 -23.20 12.46 -2.50
CA ALA A 77 -24.33 12.90 -3.32
C ALA A 77 -24.52 12.06 -4.61
N GLY A 78 -23.46 11.41 -5.09
CA GLY A 78 -23.52 10.60 -6.32
C GLY A 78 -23.21 9.10 -6.11
N ASN A 79 -22.96 8.66 -4.87
CA ASN A 79 -22.49 7.29 -4.59
C ASN A 79 -23.15 6.72 -3.34
N ALA A 80 -23.34 5.40 -3.34
CA ALA A 80 -23.77 4.70 -2.13
C ALA A 80 -22.71 4.81 -1.01
N PRO A 81 -23.11 4.96 0.27
CA PRO A 81 -22.19 4.97 1.39
C PRO A 81 -21.36 3.69 1.45
N THR A 82 -20.06 3.85 1.49
CA THR A 82 -19.08 2.75 1.60
C THR A 82 -17.90 3.24 2.44
N PRO A 83 -17.17 2.37 3.14
CA PRO A 83 -15.94 2.79 3.81
C PRO A 83 -14.98 3.50 2.84
N LEU A 84 -14.47 4.65 3.24
CA LEU A 84 -13.58 5.49 2.43
C LEU A 84 -12.25 5.72 3.13
N LEU A 85 -11.16 5.46 2.44
CA LEU A 85 -9.84 5.93 2.83
C LEU A 85 -9.62 7.32 2.23
N ILE A 86 -9.40 8.31 3.08
CA ILE A 86 -9.29 9.72 2.72
C ILE A 86 -7.87 10.18 2.99
N GLU A 87 -7.08 10.34 1.93
CA GLU A 87 -5.71 10.81 2.05
C GLU A 87 -5.67 12.28 2.48
N ARG A 88 -4.78 12.58 3.42
CA ARG A 88 -4.46 13.96 3.80
C ARG A 88 -3.45 14.53 2.82
N VAL A 89 -3.94 15.19 1.80
CA VAL A 89 -3.07 15.84 0.82
C VAL A 89 -2.79 17.27 1.27
N GLY A 90 -1.51 17.63 1.38
CA GLY A 90 -1.10 18.99 1.68
C GLY A 90 -1.27 19.93 0.47
N GLY A 91 -1.52 21.19 0.73
CA GLY A 91 -1.50 22.25 -0.28
C GLY A 91 -2.76 22.33 -1.15
N ARG A 92 -2.57 22.55 -2.46
CA ARG A 92 -3.64 22.80 -3.44
C ARG A 92 -4.30 21.53 -4.00
N SER A 93 -3.78 20.35 -3.63
CA SER A 93 -4.29 19.08 -4.14
C SER A 93 -5.65 18.74 -3.53
N GLN A 94 -6.54 18.16 -4.35
CA GLN A 94 -7.83 17.67 -3.87
C GLN A 94 -7.63 16.42 -3.02
N SER A 95 -8.44 16.27 -1.96
CA SER A 95 -8.50 15.04 -1.17
C SER A 95 -8.83 13.85 -2.07
N LYS A 96 -8.09 12.77 -1.91
CA LYS A 96 -8.33 11.54 -2.68
C LYS A 96 -9.13 10.58 -1.83
N TYR A 97 -10.22 10.09 -2.40
CA TYR A 97 -11.11 9.11 -1.79
C TYR A 97 -10.89 7.76 -2.41
N LYS A 98 -10.81 6.73 -1.60
CA LYS A 98 -10.65 5.37 -2.07
C LYS A 98 -11.70 4.48 -1.42
N PRO A 99 -12.70 4.00 -2.19
CA PRO A 99 -13.69 3.04 -1.69
C PRO A 99 -13.05 1.76 -1.15
N GLY A 100 -13.66 1.19 -0.10
CA GLY A 100 -13.09 0.07 0.64
C GLY A 100 -12.84 -1.19 -0.17
N HIS A 101 -13.65 -1.44 -1.19
CA HIS A 101 -13.52 -2.60 -2.07
C HIS A 101 -12.36 -2.50 -3.09
N LEU A 102 -11.71 -1.34 -3.19
CA LEU A 102 -10.57 -1.11 -4.09
C LEU A 102 -9.25 -1.12 -3.32
N PRO A 103 -8.12 -1.47 -3.97
CA PRO A 103 -6.80 -1.27 -3.38
C PRO A 103 -6.57 0.20 -3.07
N CYS A 104 -5.92 0.54 -1.96
CA CYS A 104 -5.56 1.92 -1.64
C CYS A 104 -4.53 2.48 -2.64
N ASN A 105 -4.33 3.79 -2.64
CA ASN A 105 -3.27 4.41 -3.42
C ASN A 105 -1.87 4.09 -2.86
N THR A 106 -0.84 4.34 -3.64
CA THR A 106 0.56 4.13 -3.20
C THR A 106 0.85 4.91 -1.92
N ILE A 107 1.25 4.21 -0.87
CA ILE A 107 1.74 4.81 0.37
C ILE A 107 3.17 5.30 0.13
N LEU A 108 3.41 6.59 0.38
CA LEU A 108 4.68 7.27 0.18
C LEU A 108 5.24 7.75 1.51
N ARG A 109 6.57 7.85 1.62
CA ARG A 109 7.24 8.49 2.76
C ARG A 109 6.68 9.87 3.08
N SER A 110 6.48 10.71 2.06
CA SER A 110 5.97 12.08 2.21
C SER A 110 4.58 12.18 2.83
N HIS A 111 3.88 11.07 2.99
CA HIS A 111 2.62 11.02 3.73
C HIS A 111 2.80 11.09 5.25
N PHE A 112 3.97 10.71 5.77
CA PHE A 112 4.28 10.66 7.20
C PHE A 112 5.17 11.83 7.67
N THR A 113 5.72 12.60 6.73
CA THR A 113 6.53 13.79 7.00
C THR A 113 5.98 14.97 6.22
N ASP A 114 6.13 16.19 6.74
CA ASP A 114 5.91 17.40 5.97
C ASP A 114 7.15 17.76 5.13
N HIS A 115 7.05 18.86 4.38
CA HIS A 115 8.16 19.37 3.56
C HIS A 115 9.38 19.84 4.36
N LYS A 116 9.25 20.03 5.68
CA LYS A 116 10.32 20.36 6.63
C LYS A 116 10.89 19.11 7.32
N GLY A 117 10.41 17.92 6.96
CA GLY A 117 10.82 16.66 7.61
C GLY A 117 10.19 16.42 8.97
N CYS A 118 9.26 17.28 9.40
CA CYS A 118 8.55 17.10 10.68
C CYS A 118 7.51 15.97 10.58
N ASN A 119 7.29 15.29 11.71
CA ASN A 119 6.30 14.23 11.81
C ASN A 119 4.90 14.72 11.43
N ARG A 120 4.27 14.02 10.50
CA ARG A 120 2.82 14.06 10.32
C ARG A 120 2.24 12.85 11.05
N ASN A 121 1.61 13.09 12.18
CA ASN A 121 1.02 12.01 12.97
C ASN A 121 -0.15 11.29 12.27
N LYS A 122 -0.53 11.72 11.07
CA LYS A 122 -1.70 11.20 10.36
C LYS A 122 -1.46 11.16 8.85
N PHE A 123 -1.45 9.96 8.30
CA PHE A 123 -1.32 9.72 6.88
C PHE A 123 -2.67 9.85 6.14
N ALA A 124 -3.70 9.18 6.63
CA ALA A 124 -5.04 9.17 6.04
C ALA A 124 -6.08 9.03 7.14
N ASP A 125 -7.29 9.47 6.82
CA ASP A 125 -8.47 9.22 7.65
C ASP A 125 -9.31 8.10 7.00
N ILE A 126 -9.94 7.28 7.84
CA ILE A 126 -10.91 6.28 7.44
C ILE A 126 -12.28 6.79 7.84
N TRP A 127 -13.14 7.03 6.88
CA TRP A 127 -14.55 7.35 7.13
C TRP A 127 -15.40 6.09 6.93
N LEU A 128 -16.29 5.83 7.89
CA LEU A 128 -17.24 4.72 7.86
C LEU A 128 -18.66 5.23 7.61
N PRO A 129 -19.55 4.39 7.03
CA PRO A 129 -20.94 4.78 6.69
C PRO A 129 -21.79 5.22 7.88
N ASP A 130 -21.43 4.82 9.11
CA ASP A 130 -22.06 5.26 10.36
C ASP A 130 -21.63 6.66 10.82
N GLY A 131 -20.76 7.31 10.04
CA GLY A 131 -20.21 8.64 10.35
C GLY A 131 -18.92 8.59 11.20
N THR A 132 -18.51 7.43 11.67
CA THR A 132 -17.25 7.27 12.42
C THR A 132 -16.04 7.63 11.57
N VAL A 133 -15.08 8.35 12.14
CA VAL A 133 -13.82 8.67 11.49
C VAL A 133 -12.65 8.18 12.34
N LYS A 134 -11.77 7.40 11.75
CA LYS A 134 -10.54 6.88 12.37
C LYS A 134 -9.30 7.39 11.65
N SER A 135 -8.19 7.50 12.38
CA SER A 135 -6.89 7.80 11.78
C SER A 135 -6.18 6.50 11.43
N LEU A 136 -5.77 6.32 10.17
CA LEU A 136 -5.01 5.13 9.77
C LEU A 136 -3.72 5.01 10.59
N SER A 137 -3.57 3.90 11.30
CA SER A 137 -2.40 3.61 12.11
C SER A 137 -1.19 3.19 11.25
N ILE A 138 0.02 3.25 11.83
CA ILE A 138 1.24 2.71 11.22
C ILE A 138 1.08 1.23 10.90
N GLN A 139 0.48 0.45 11.81
CA GLN A 139 0.23 -0.97 11.59
C GLN A 139 -0.74 -1.21 10.42
N GLY A 140 -1.83 -0.41 10.33
CA GLY A 140 -2.73 -0.46 9.18
C GLY A 140 -2.01 -0.15 7.86
N ALA A 141 -1.19 0.91 7.84
CA ALA A 141 -0.38 1.27 6.68
C ALA A 141 0.64 0.18 6.30
N ALA A 142 1.23 -0.47 7.30
CA ALA A 142 2.17 -1.57 7.12
C ALA A 142 1.51 -2.79 6.45
N ILE A 143 0.32 -3.19 6.91
CA ILE A 143 -0.46 -4.28 6.29
C ILE A 143 -0.81 -3.93 4.85
N LEU A 144 -1.25 -2.69 4.59
CA LEU A 144 -1.54 -2.23 3.23
C LEU A 144 -0.30 -2.25 2.31
N GLN A 145 0.90 -2.12 2.87
CA GLN A 145 2.18 -2.26 2.16
C GLN A 145 2.65 -3.72 2.06
N GLY A 146 1.98 -4.69 2.72
CA GLY A 146 2.31 -6.10 2.69
C GLY A 146 3.37 -6.53 3.70
N PHE A 147 3.58 -5.76 4.76
CA PHE A 147 4.40 -6.20 5.89
C PHE A 147 3.68 -7.28 6.68
N PRO A 148 4.40 -8.27 7.19
CA PRO A 148 3.82 -9.28 8.08
C PRO A 148 3.48 -8.67 9.44
N SER A 149 2.51 -9.25 10.14
CA SER A 149 2.02 -8.75 11.43
C SER A 149 3.07 -8.77 12.56
N TRP A 150 4.09 -9.62 12.44
CA TRP A 150 5.18 -9.74 13.41
C TRP A 150 6.27 -8.67 13.25
N TYR A 151 6.23 -7.84 12.18
CA TYR A 151 7.25 -6.82 11.96
C TYR A 151 7.02 -5.64 12.91
N GLU A 152 8.03 -5.36 13.74
CA GLU A 152 8.00 -4.25 14.69
C GLU A 152 8.58 -2.98 14.06
N PHE A 153 7.84 -1.89 14.18
CA PHE A 153 8.24 -0.58 13.68
C PHE A 153 8.78 0.29 14.82
N PRO A 154 9.72 1.21 14.53
CA PRO A 154 10.10 2.25 15.47
C PRO A 154 8.88 3.06 15.93
N LEU A 155 8.89 3.53 17.17
CA LEU A 155 7.79 4.35 17.73
C LEU A 155 7.62 5.68 17.00
N GLU A 156 8.70 6.20 16.43
CA GLU A 156 8.66 7.45 15.68
C GLU A 156 7.94 7.26 14.33
N THR A 157 6.80 7.94 14.18
CA THR A 157 5.93 7.82 12.99
C THR A 157 6.63 8.16 11.68
N ALA A 158 7.55 9.14 11.67
CA ALA A 158 8.28 9.52 10.46
C ALA A 158 9.24 8.42 9.99
N THR A 159 9.95 7.80 10.94
CA THR A 159 10.87 6.69 10.66
C THR A 159 10.10 5.45 10.21
N ALA A 160 9.05 5.06 10.94
CA ALA A 160 8.17 3.96 10.57
C ALA A 160 7.55 4.18 9.18
N GLY A 161 7.03 5.37 8.92
CA GLY A 161 6.46 5.76 7.64
C GLY A 161 7.49 5.78 6.50
N SER A 162 8.74 6.12 6.79
CA SER A 162 9.83 6.05 5.81
C SER A 162 10.12 4.61 5.42
N ILE A 163 10.19 3.70 6.38
CA ILE A 163 10.37 2.26 6.14
C ILE A 163 9.24 1.75 5.24
N ILE A 164 7.98 2.05 5.58
CA ILE A 164 6.81 1.63 4.81
C ILE A 164 6.87 2.21 3.38
N GLY A 165 7.09 3.52 3.25
CA GLY A 165 7.02 4.22 1.97
C GLY A 165 8.13 3.85 0.98
N TYR A 166 9.33 3.52 1.48
CA TYR A 166 10.46 3.14 0.63
C TYR A 166 10.56 1.64 0.36
N SER A 167 9.91 0.80 1.15
CA SER A 167 10.04 -0.64 1.00
C SER A 167 9.54 -1.15 -0.34
N VAL A 168 10.21 -2.17 -0.85
CA VAL A 168 9.58 -3.13 -1.75
C VAL A 168 8.58 -3.91 -0.92
N PRO A 169 7.32 -4.08 -1.38
CA PRO A 169 6.32 -4.83 -0.63
C PRO A 169 6.83 -6.23 -0.24
N PRO A 170 6.98 -6.55 1.07
CA PRO A 170 7.58 -7.81 1.49
C PRO A 170 6.86 -9.04 0.94
N SER A 171 5.53 -9.01 0.91
CA SER A 171 4.71 -10.10 0.36
C SER A 171 4.98 -10.36 -1.13
N PHE A 172 5.23 -9.32 -1.94
CA PHE A 172 5.62 -9.46 -3.34
C PHE A 172 7.05 -9.98 -3.46
N ALA A 173 7.99 -9.42 -2.68
CA ALA A 173 9.38 -9.86 -2.68
C ALA A 173 9.49 -11.34 -2.35
N THR A 174 8.77 -11.82 -1.33
CA THR A 174 8.71 -13.24 -0.95
C THR A 174 8.26 -14.11 -2.13
N GLN A 175 7.18 -13.73 -2.82
CA GLN A 175 6.71 -14.48 -3.99
C GLN A 175 7.76 -14.53 -5.10
N LEU A 176 8.46 -13.42 -5.34
CA LEU A 176 9.52 -13.34 -6.36
C LEU A 176 10.71 -14.23 -6.00
N PHE A 177 11.14 -14.23 -4.73
CA PHE A 177 12.23 -15.10 -4.26
C PHE A 177 11.84 -16.58 -4.31
N ILE A 178 10.60 -16.95 -3.98
CA ILE A 178 10.10 -18.32 -4.13
C ILE A 178 10.17 -18.75 -5.60
N SER A 179 9.74 -17.89 -6.52
CA SER A 179 9.82 -18.18 -7.97
C SER A 179 11.26 -18.40 -8.44
N ALA A 180 12.21 -17.62 -7.92
CA ALA A 180 13.63 -17.79 -8.23
C ALA A 180 14.21 -19.08 -7.64
N GLN A 181 13.92 -19.35 -6.36
CA GLN A 181 14.38 -20.53 -5.65
C GLN A 181 13.88 -21.84 -6.28
N SER A 182 12.61 -21.89 -6.69
CA SER A 182 12.03 -23.06 -7.35
C SER A 182 12.76 -23.39 -8.65
N LYS A 183 13.15 -22.38 -9.42
CA LYS A 183 13.93 -22.58 -10.65
C LYS A 183 15.35 -23.07 -10.37
N LEU A 184 16.00 -22.55 -9.32
CA LEU A 184 17.32 -23.00 -8.88
C LEU A 184 17.32 -24.47 -8.46
N LEU A 185 16.26 -24.90 -7.75
CA LEU A 185 16.15 -26.26 -7.22
C LEU A 185 15.49 -27.25 -8.18
N GLY A 186 15.04 -26.81 -9.36
CA GLY A 186 14.32 -27.65 -10.32
C GLY A 186 12.94 -28.13 -9.82
N VAL A 187 12.37 -27.45 -8.83
CA VAL A 187 11.06 -27.79 -8.24
C VAL A 187 9.97 -26.94 -8.90
N THR A 188 8.90 -27.59 -9.38
CA THR A 188 7.71 -26.88 -9.89
C THR A 188 6.83 -26.48 -8.70
N VAL A 189 6.51 -25.19 -8.56
CA VAL A 189 5.57 -24.63 -7.58
C VAL A 189 4.21 -24.43 -8.21
#